data_acb900174669cead3249c66b651bd0b3
#
_entry.id   acb900174669cead3249c66b651bd0b3
#
_cell.length_a   1.000
_cell.length_b   1.000
_cell.length_c   1.000
_cell.angle_alpha   90.00
_cell.angle_beta   90.00
_cell.angle_gamma   90.00
#
_symmetry.space_group_name_H-M   'P 1'
#
loop_
_entity.id
_entity.type
_entity.pdbx_description
1 polymer ?
#
loop_
_entity_poly.entity_id
_entity_poly.type
_entity_poly.pdbx_seq_one_letter_code
_entity_poly.pdbx_strand_id
1 'polypeptide(L)'
;APAFGEMWNYLPFTVGIPEAKVFMLAVPTAVIAYIIAFGDIIVGQSLMQRADELRPDEVIENNIDRVHLVTAIRNALHAFFAPYPGLAGPIWTAVAATMAERYKYGRKAMDSIYSGAGTFWITGFIALFMLPLVSFFQPVLPIALSLTLVLTGYICLMVGFEQLSNNAERGVAGTMGVVLAVYGAGWGLATGAVLYLLIERTHLLSFRSANPEQKTDAETAD
;
A
#
# COMPACT_ATOMS: atom_id res chain seq x y z
N ALA A 1 -19.91 0.70 -29.25
CA ALA A 1 -21.02 1.08 -28.36
C ALA A 1 -20.86 0.28 -27.06
N PRO A 2 -21.06 0.89 -25.88
CA PRO A 2 -21.03 0.13 -24.64
C PRO A 2 -22.10 -0.95 -24.71
N ALA A 3 -21.70 -2.17 -24.43
CA ALA A 3 -22.60 -3.33 -24.45
C ALA A 3 -23.48 -3.30 -23.19
N PHE A 4 -24.49 -2.44 -23.16
CA PHE A 4 -25.41 -2.34 -22.02
C PHE A 4 -26.07 -3.67 -21.67
N GLY A 5 -26.22 -4.59 -22.64
CA GLY A 5 -26.72 -5.94 -22.39
C GLY A 5 -25.79 -6.79 -21.50
N GLU A 6 -24.49 -6.57 -21.54
CA GLU A 6 -23.52 -7.29 -20.70
C GLU A 6 -23.49 -6.78 -19.26
N MET A 7 -23.93 -5.54 -19.00
CA MET A 7 -24.01 -4.99 -17.63
C MET A 7 -24.88 -5.84 -16.72
N TRP A 8 -25.93 -6.47 -17.23
CA TRP A 8 -26.80 -7.33 -16.46
C TRP A 8 -26.10 -8.58 -15.90
N ASN A 9 -25.06 -9.04 -16.57
CA ASN A 9 -24.26 -10.20 -16.13
C ASN A 9 -23.37 -9.88 -14.94
N TYR A 10 -23.16 -8.58 -14.65
CA TYR A 10 -22.30 -8.09 -13.58
C TYR A 10 -23.07 -7.42 -12.44
N LEU A 11 -24.40 -7.56 -12.43
CA LEU A 11 -25.17 -7.06 -11.29
C LEU A 11 -24.84 -7.85 -10.02
N PRO A 12 -24.94 -7.21 -8.85
CA PRO A 12 -24.83 -7.90 -7.57
C PRO A 12 -25.72 -9.15 -7.54
N PHE A 13 -25.17 -10.23 -7.00
CA PHE A 13 -25.85 -11.54 -6.85
C PHE A 13 -26.13 -12.34 -8.13
N THR A 14 -25.79 -11.84 -9.32
CA THR A 14 -25.94 -12.63 -10.56
C THR A 14 -24.83 -13.65 -10.76
N VAL A 15 -23.64 -13.39 -10.21
CA VAL A 15 -22.45 -14.26 -10.35
C VAL A 15 -22.50 -15.47 -9.41
N GLY A 16 -23.34 -15.42 -8.36
CA GLY A 16 -23.44 -16.48 -7.37
C GLY A 16 -22.23 -16.54 -6.41
N ILE A 17 -22.24 -17.51 -5.51
CA ILE A 17 -21.12 -17.77 -4.60
C ILE A 17 -20.17 -18.76 -5.27
N PRO A 18 -18.87 -18.44 -5.39
CA PRO A 18 -17.89 -19.34 -5.98
C PRO A 18 -17.76 -20.65 -5.21
N GLU A 19 -17.35 -21.71 -5.89
CA GLU A 19 -17.05 -22.98 -5.23
C GLU A 19 -15.92 -22.83 -4.20
N ALA A 20 -15.95 -23.65 -3.14
CA ALA A 20 -14.95 -23.67 -2.08
C ALA A 20 -13.51 -23.81 -2.62
N LYS A 21 -13.32 -24.56 -3.70
CA LYS A 21 -12.02 -24.72 -4.38
C LYS A 21 -11.45 -23.39 -4.88
N VAL A 22 -12.30 -22.49 -5.38
CA VAL A 22 -11.88 -21.16 -5.87
C VAL A 22 -11.38 -20.31 -4.72
N PHE A 23 -12.05 -20.35 -3.57
CA PHE A 23 -11.58 -19.67 -2.35
C PHE A 23 -10.21 -20.17 -1.90
N MET A 24 -10.00 -21.48 -1.88
CA MET A 24 -8.70 -22.05 -1.50
C MET A 24 -7.58 -21.63 -2.44
N LEU A 25 -7.84 -21.58 -3.75
CA LEU A 25 -6.88 -21.13 -4.75
C LEU A 25 -6.59 -19.60 -4.64
N ALA A 26 -7.54 -18.82 -4.17
CA ALA A 26 -7.40 -17.38 -3.99
C ALA A 26 -6.58 -16.99 -2.74
N VAL A 27 -6.48 -17.86 -1.73
CA VAL A 27 -5.81 -17.55 -0.46
C VAL A 27 -4.38 -17.03 -0.63
N PRO A 28 -3.47 -17.67 -1.39
CA PRO A 28 -2.11 -17.17 -1.54
C PRO A 28 -2.07 -15.76 -2.17
N THR A 29 -2.88 -15.54 -3.18
CA THR A 29 -2.99 -14.22 -3.83
C THR A 29 -3.58 -13.18 -2.87
N ALA A 30 -4.58 -13.54 -2.08
CA ALA A 30 -5.19 -12.65 -1.10
C ALA A 30 -4.19 -12.26 0.00
N VAL A 31 -3.36 -13.19 0.49
CA VAL A 31 -2.31 -12.89 1.47
C VAL A 31 -1.28 -11.92 0.91
N ILE A 32 -0.80 -12.17 -0.32
CA ILE A 32 0.16 -11.27 -0.98
C ILE A 32 -0.45 -9.89 -1.20
N ALA A 33 -1.68 -9.82 -1.70
CA ALA A 33 -2.38 -8.56 -1.91
C ALA A 33 -2.59 -7.79 -0.59
N TYR A 34 -2.90 -8.50 0.51
CA TYR A 34 -3.02 -7.88 1.82
C TYR A 34 -1.69 -7.28 2.30
N ILE A 35 -0.58 -7.99 2.16
CA ILE A 35 0.75 -7.50 2.56
C ILE A 35 1.12 -6.23 1.78
N ILE A 36 0.85 -6.22 0.47
CA ILE A 36 1.09 -5.05 -0.39
C ILE A 36 0.20 -3.87 0.05
N ALA A 37 -1.08 -4.11 0.25
CA ALA A 37 -2.02 -3.07 0.68
C ALA A 37 -1.68 -2.51 2.07
N PHE A 38 -1.23 -3.37 2.98
CA PHE A 38 -0.75 -2.97 4.31
C PHE A 38 0.46 -2.06 4.21
N GLY A 39 1.45 -2.42 3.38
CA GLY A 39 2.62 -1.60 3.12
C GLY A 39 2.27 -0.23 2.54
N ASP A 40 1.35 -0.17 1.58
CA ASP A 40 0.89 1.09 0.98
C ASP A 40 0.19 2.01 2.01
N ILE A 41 -0.59 1.45 2.92
CA ILE A 41 -1.20 2.19 4.02
C ILE A 41 -0.14 2.78 4.94
N ILE A 42 0.87 2.01 5.34
CA ILE A 42 1.95 2.49 6.21
C ILE A 42 2.71 3.63 5.53
N VAL A 43 3.07 3.47 4.25
CA VAL A 43 3.77 4.50 3.48
C VAL A 43 2.94 5.79 3.39
N GLY A 44 1.66 5.67 3.03
CA GLY A 44 0.75 6.81 2.96
C GLY A 44 0.60 7.54 4.29
N GLN A 45 0.45 6.82 5.39
CA GLN A 45 0.33 7.39 6.73
C GLN A 45 1.64 8.07 7.18
N SER A 46 2.79 7.47 6.89
CA SER A 46 4.09 8.10 7.20
C SER A 46 4.30 9.42 6.46
N LEU A 47 3.88 9.50 5.20
CA LEU A 47 3.92 10.75 4.43
C LEU A 47 3.03 11.83 5.04
N MET A 48 1.82 11.48 5.45
CA MET A 48 0.88 12.41 6.07
C MET A 48 1.36 12.87 7.44
N GLN A 49 1.91 11.97 8.25
CA GLN A 49 2.50 12.32 9.56
C GLN A 49 3.63 13.34 9.43
N ARG A 50 4.54 13.14 8.47
CA ARG A 50 5.62 14.12 8.20
C ARG A 50 5.10 15.48 7.74
N ALA A 51 4.03 15.49 6.96
CA ALA A 51 3.40 16.72 6.53
C ALA A 51 2.77 17.45 7.71
N ASP A 52 2.15 16.72 8.63
CA ASP A 52 1.52 17.26 9.84
C ASP A 52 2.52 17.93 10.78
N GLU A 53 3.71 17.33 10.94
CA GLU A 53 4.81 17.90 11.74
C GLU A 53 5.25 19.31 11.26
N LEU A 54 5.03 19.62 9.98
CA LEU A 54 5.36 20.92 9.38
C LEU A 54 4.26 21.98 9.58
N ARG A 55 3.11 21.57 10.13
CA ARG A 55 1.94 22.44 10.28
C ARG A 55 1.28 22.29 11.65
N PRO A 56 1.87 22.88 12.69
CA PRO A 56 1.35 22.81 14.06
C PRO A 56 0.00 23.54 14.25
N ASP A 57 -0.48 24.25 13.24
CA ASP A 57 -1.77 24.94 13.21
C ASP A 57 -2.96 24.01 12.89
N GLU A 58 -2.71 22.84 12.37
CA GLU A 58 -3.71 21.79 12.10
C GLU A 58 -3.17 20.45 12.60
N VAL A 59 -4.07 19.50 12.84
CA VAL A 59 -3.71 18.15 13.27
C VAL A 59 -4.43 17.16 12.37
N ILE A 60 -3.65 16.25 11.74
CA ILE A 60 -4.18 15.14 10.97
C ILE A 60 -4.34 13.94 11.92
N GLU A 61 -5.57 13.46 12.09
CA GLU A 61 -5.83 12.22 12.83
C GLU A 61 -5.23 11.03 12.08
N ASN A 62 -4.06 10.59 12.52
CA ASN A 62 -3.33 9.47 11.91
C ASN A 62 -3.56 8.19 12.72
N ASN A 63 -4.56 7.40 12.35
CA ASN A 63 -4.90 6.13 13.00
C ASN A 63 -4.88 4.99 11.98
N ILE A 64 -3.78 4.22 11.99
CA ILE A 64 -3.55 3.10 11.07
C ILE A 64 -4.62 2.03 11.22
N ASP A 65 -5.00 1.66 12.45
CA ASP A 65 -5.98 0.60 12.71
C ASP A 65 -7.35 0.96 12.14
N ARG A 66 -7.75 2.22 12.32
CA ARG A 66 -9.01 2.74 11.76
C ARG A 66 -9.01 2.68 10.23
N VAL A 67 -7.90 3.04 9.58
CA VAL A 67 -7.77 2.96 8.13
C VAL A 67 -7.86 1.52 7.65
N HIS A 68 -7.22 0.57 8.34
CA HIS A 68 -7.32 -0.85 8.03
C HIS A 68 -8.75 -1.38 8.19
N LEU A 69 -9.40 -1.06 9.29
CA LEU A 69 -10.77 -1.50 9.55
C LEU A 69 -11.75 -0.99 8.49
N VAL A 70 -11.68 0.32 8.18
CA VAL A 70 -12.53 0.94 7.16
C VAL A 70 -12.27 0.31 5.79
N THR A 71 -11.00 0.06 5.45
CA THR A 71 -10.62 -0.61 4.21
C THR A 71 -11.17 -2.04 4.14
N ALA A 72 -11.07 -2.80 5.21
CA ALA A 72 -11.59 -4.16 5.28
C ALA A 72 -13.11 -4.20 5.08
N ILE A 73 -13.85 -3.32 5.76
CA ILE A 73 -15.30 -3.19 5.62
C ILE A 73 -15.67 -2.80 4.20
N ARG A 74 -14.99 -1.79 3.65
CA ARG A 74 -15.22 -1.34 2.25
C ARG A 74 -14.98 -2.49 1.26
N ASN A 75 -13.89 -3.22 1.40
CA ASN A 75 -13.55 -4.32 0.50
C ASN A 75 -14.55 -5.47 0.62
N ALA A 76 -15.04 -5.77 1.83
CA ALA A 76 -16.08 -6.76 2.03
C ALA A 76 -17.39 -6.34 1.34
N LEU A 77 -17.83 -5.09 1.53
CA LEU A 77 -19.00 -4.56 0.83
C LEU A 77 -18.82 -4.59 -0.69
N HIS A 78 -17.63 -4.20 -1.17
CA HIS A 78 -17.32 -4.24 -2.59
C HIS A 78 -17.38 -5.66 -3.17
N ALA A 79 -16.88 -6.65 -2.45
CA ALA A 79 -16.94 -8.06 -2.87
C ALA A 79 -18.39 -8.57 -3.03
N PHE A 80 -19.31 -8.09 -2.16
CA PHE A 80 -20.72 -8.50 -2.22
C PHE A 80 -21.53 -7.74 -3.27
N PHE A 81 -21.32 -6.43 -3.39
CA PHE A 81 -22.18 -5.56 -4.18
C PHE A 81 -21.60 -5.16 -5.53
N ALA A 82 -20.30 -5.26 -5.72
CA ALA A 82 -19.63 -4.89 -6.96
C ALA A 82 -18.42 -5.81 -7.18
N PRO A 83 -18.63 -7.06 -7.60
CA PRO A 83 -17.59 -8.09 -7.70
C PRO A 83 -16.66 -7.86 -8.88
N TYR A 84 -16.14 -6.66 -9.02
CA TYR A 84 -15.07 -6.33 -9.95
C TYR A 84 -13.73 -6.41 -9.25
N PRO A 85 -12.63 -6.71 -9.97
CA PRO A 85 -11.30 -6.57 -9.44
C PRO A 85 -11.07 -5.09 -9.10
N GLY A 86 -11.39 -4.72 -7.88
CA GLY A 86 -11.24 -3.37 -7.35
C GLY A 86 -9.89 -3.17 -6.69
N LEU A 87 -9.57 -1.91 -6.42
CA LEU A 87 -8.40 -1.54 -5.66
C LEU A 87 -8.52 -2.06 -4.23
N ALA A 88 -7.61 -2.93 -3.83
CA ALA A 88 -7.56 -3.48 -2.48
C ALA A 88 -7.16 -2.43 -1.44
N GLY A 89 -6.38 -1.43 -1.82
CA GLY A 89 -5.87 -0.38 -0.94
C GLY A 89 -6.74 0.88 -0.93
N PRO A 90 -6.75 1.62 0.19
CA PRO A 90 -7.50 2.87 0.32
C PRO A 90 -6.75 4.09 -0.19
N ILE A 91 -5.43 4.02 -0.23
CA ILE A 91 -4.54 5.15 -0.46
C ILE A 91 -3.64 4.83 -1.66
N TRP A 92 -3.63 5.75 -2.59
CA TRP A 92 -2.63 5.74 -3.64
C TRP A 92 -1.43 6.54 -3.13
N THR A 93 -0.31 5.90 -2.95
CA THR A 93 0.91 6.52 -2.44
C THR A 93 1.28 7.80 -3.19
N ALA A 94 1.16 7.82 -4.51
CA ALA A 94 1.42 9.01 -5.31
C ALA A 94 0.45 10.17 -5.00
N VAL A 95 -0.82 9.87 -4.77
CA VAL A 95 -1.83 10.88 -4.37
C VAL A 95 -1.53 11.40 -2.97
N ALA A 96 -1.24 10.51 -2.02
CA ALA A 96 -0.84 10.88 -0.67
C ALA A 96 0.40 11.79 -0.66
N ALA A 97 1.41 11.48 -1.47
CA ALA A 97 2.60 12.32 -1.62
C ALA A 97 2.26 13.72 -2.16
N THR A 98 1.39 13.80 -3.16
CA THR A 98 0.94 15.08 -3.73
C THR A 98 0.17 15.91 -2.69
N MET A 99 -0.70 15.25 -1.93
CA MET A 99 -1.46 15.90 -0.84
C MET A 99 -0.53 16.39 0.26
N ALA A 100 0.40 15.56 0.72
CA ALA A 100 1.39 15.90 1.75
C ALA A 100 2.25 17.09 1.32
N GLU A 101 2.68 17.12 0.06
CA GLU A 101 3.46 18.23 -0.48
C GLU A 101 2.67 19.55 -0.47
N ARG A 102 1.39 19.51 -0.84
CA ARG A 102 0.51 20.69 -0.84
C ARG A 102 0.13 21.14 0.56
N TYR A 103 -0.05 20.21 1.48
CA TYR A 103 -0.43 20.47 2.87
C TYR A 103 0.54 21.42 3.58
N LYS A 104 1.86 21.31 3.30
CA LYS A 104 2.90 22.20 3.83
C LYS A 104 2.65 23.69 3.57
N TYR A 105 2.01 24.01 2.44
CA TYR A 105 1.78 25.40 2.02
C TYR A 105 0.48 26.00 2.55
N GLY A 106 -0.21 25.30 3.44
CA GLY A 106 -1.37 25.80 4.13
C GLY A 106 -2.70 25.62 3.39
N ARG A 107 -3.75 26.14 4.01
CA ARG A 107 -5.12 25.91 3.59
C ARG A 107 -5.39 26.33 2.15
N LYS A 108 -4.88 27.49 1.71
CA LYS A 108 -5.09 27.97 0.32
C LYS A 108 -4.52 27.00 -0.74
N ALA A 109 -3.40 26.36 -0.42
CA ALA A 109 -2.84 25.35 -1.31
C ALA A 109 -3.69 24.08 -1.34
N MET A 110 -4.28 23.69 -0.21
CA MET A 110 -5.20 22.55 -0.11
C MET A 110 -6.51 22.79 -0.83
N ASP A 111 -7.02 24.04 -0.91
CA ASP A 111 -8.21 24.37 -1.68
C ASP A 111 -8.06 23.96 -3.16
N SER A 112 -6.85 24.03 -3.72
CA SER A 112 -6.56 23.56 -5.08
C SER A 112 -6.68 22.04 -5.23
N ILE A 113 -6.32 21.28 -4.20
CA ILE A 113 -6.47 19.82 -4.17
C ILE A 113 -7.95 19.44 -4.11
N TYR A 114 -8.73 20.05 -3.24
CA TYR A 114 -10.16 19.77 -3.12
C TYR A 114 -10.91 20.13 -4.39
N SER A 115 -10.62 21.27 -5.00
CA SER A 115 -11.18 21.66 -6.29
C SER A 115 -10.79 20.68 -7.39
N GLY A 116 -9.53 20.27 -7.46
CA GLY A 116 -9.03 19.27 -8.41
C GLY A 116 -9.68 17.89 -8.21
N ALA A 117 -9.87 17.45 -6.98
CA ALA A 117 -10.53 16.18 -6.68
C ALA A 117 -11.98 16.18 -7.15
N GLY A 118 -12.74 17.26 -6.91
CA GLY A 118 -14.10 17.41 -7.41
C GLY A 118 -14.17 17.32 -8.93
N THR A 119 -13.29 18.04 -9.62
CA THR A 119 -13.18 18.01 -11.08
C THR A 119 -12.83 16.61 -11.58
N PHE A 120 -11.89 15.92 -10.93
CA PHE A 120 -11.51 14.55 -11.28
C PHE A 120 -12.69 13.58 -11.21
N TRP A 121 -13.50 13.63 -10.15
CA TRP A 121 -14.67 12.77 -10.00
C TRP A 121 -15.76 13.06 -11.04
N ILE A 122 -16.06 14.34 -11.28
CA ILE A 122 -17.05 14.76 -12.30
C ILE A 122 -16.57 14.34 -13.69
N THR A 123 -15.32 14.59 -14.03
CA THR A 123 -14.73 14.21 -15.32
C THR A 123 -14.75 12.70 -15.51
N GLY A 124 -14.39 11.94 -14.47
CA GLY A 124 -14.45 10.48 -14.50
C GLY A 124 -15.86 9.96 -14.75
N PHE A 125 -16.85 10.53 -14.07
CA PHE A 125 -18.25 10.20 -14.29
C PHE A 125 -18.71 10.50 -15.73
N ILE A 126 -18.39 11.68 -16.25
CA ILE A 126 -18.71 12.06 -17.65
C ILE A 126 -17.99 11.12 -18.64
N ALA A 127 -16.73 10.76 -18.37
CA ALA A 127 -15.94 9.89 -19.23
C ALA A 127 -16.56 8.51 -19.43
N LEU A 128 -17.34 7.99 -18.45
CA LEU A 128 -18.07 6.73 -18.61
C LEU A 128 -19.06 6.75 -19.79
N PHE A 129 -19.58 7.93 -20.13
CA PHE A 129 -20.52 8.13 -21.24
C PHE A 129 -19.83 8.57 -22.53
N MET A 130 -18.55 8.92 -22.48
CA MET A 130 -17.79 9.44 -23.61
C MET A 130 -16.72 8.44 -24.09
N LEU A 131 -17.12 7.21 -24.31
CA LEU A 131 -16.22 6.12 -24.75
C LEU A 131 -15.32 6.49 -25.95
N PRO A 132 -15.80 7.19 -26.98
CA PRO A 132 -14.92 7.59 -28.10
C PRO A 132 -13.77 8.50 -27.67
N LEU A 133 -14.03 9.44 -26.74
CA LEU A 133 -13.01 10.35 -26.22
C LEU A 133 -12.00 9.59 -25.34
N VAL A 134 -12.48 8.72 -24.47
CA VAL A 134 -11.60 7.88 -23.64
C VAL A 134 -10.72 6.97 -24.49
N SER A 135 -11.29 6.37 -25.53
CA SER A 135 -10.54 5.52 -26.47
C SER A 135 -9.48 6.30 -27.25
N PHE A 136 -9.73 7.56 -27.55
CA PHE A 136 -8.73 8.41 -28.20
C PHE A 136 -7.48 8.59 -27.32
N PHE A 137 -7.63 8.70 -26.01
CA PHE A 137 -6.53 8.83 -25.07
C PHE A 137 -5.90 7.49 -24.64
N GLN A 138 -6.46 6.36 -25.05
CA GLN A 138 -5.94 5.02 -24.70
C GLN A 138 -4.43 4.84 -25.00
N PRO A 139 -3.86 5.33 -26.10
CA PRO A 139 -2.41 5.20 -26.36
C PRO A 139 -1.52 5.93 -25.35
N VAL A 140 -2.04 6.95 -24.66
CA VAL A 140 -1.29 7.74 -23.65
C VAL A 140 -1.32 7.05 -22.27
N LEU A 141 -2.28 6.18 -22.04
CA LEU A 141 -2.46 5.50 -20.76
C LEU A 141 -1.22 4.73 -20.26
N PRO A 142 -0.51 3.93 -21.09
CA PRO A 142 0.70 3.24 -20.66
C PRO A 142 1.80 4.19 -20.17
N ILE A 143 1.95 5.35 -20.83
CA ILE A 143 2.93 6.37 -20.43
C ILE A 143 2.58 6.96 -19.07
N ALA A 144 1.32 7.37 -18.88
CA ALA A 144 0.83 7.91 -17.62
C ALA A 144 0.97 6.89 -16.47
N LEU A 145 0.60 5.62 -16.70
CA LEU A 145 0.76 4.55 -15.74
C LEU A 145 2.24 4.30 -15.39
N SER A 146 3.14 4.29 -16.38
CA SER A 146 4.57 4.10 -16.15
C SER A 146 5.15 5.21 -15.28
N LEU A 147 4.82 6.46 -15.54
CA LEU A 147 5.26 7.60 -14.73
C LEU A 147 4.73 7.50 -13.29
N THR A 148 3.47 7.14 -13.12
CA THR A 148 2.87 6.93 -11.80
C THR A 148 3.57 5.80 -11.04
N LEU A 149 3.85 4.68 -11.71
CA LEU A 149 4.55 3.54 -11.10
C LEU A 149 5.98 3.89 -10.70
N VAL A 150 6.72 4.64 -11.52
CA VAL A 150 8.07 5.10 -11.18
C VAL A 150 8.05 6.00 -9.94
N LEU A 151 7.14 6.98 -9.91
CA LEU A 151 6.99 7.88 -8.77
C LEU A 151 6.60 7.10 -7.49
N THR A 152 5.61 6.24 -7.58
CA THR A 152 5.17 5.40 -6.46
C THR A 152 6.29 4.50 -5.97
N GLY A 153 7.02 3.84 -6.89
CA GLY A 153 8.15 2.99 -6.54
C GLY A 153 9.27 3.76 -5.83
N TYR A 154 9.60 4.95 -6.30
CA TYR A 154 10.58 5.81 -5.65
C TYR A 154 10.17 6.17 -4.22
N ILE A 155 8.92 6.61 -4.01
CA ILE A 155 8.40 6.97 -2.70
C ILE A 155 8.37 5.76 -1.76
N CYS A 156 7.91 4.61 -2.25
CA CYS A 156 7.90 3.37 -1.47
C CYS A 156 9.31 2.95 -1.03
N LEU A 157 10.30 3.06 -1.90
CA LEU A 157 11.69 2.79 -1.56
C LEU A 157 12.21 3.75 -0.49
N MET A 158 12.01 5.05 -0.69
CA MET A 158 12.46 6.09 0.23
C MET A 158 11.87 5.87 1.63
N VAL A 159 10.55 5.77 1.73
CA VAL A 159 9.87 5.56 3.03
C VAL A 159 10.18 4.18 3.59
N GLY A 160 10.22 3.14 2.76
CA GLY A 160 10.54 1.78 3.20
C GLY A 160 11.92 1.69 3.83
N PHE A 161 12.96 2.27 3.22
CA PHE A 161 14.31 2.27 3.78
C PHE A 161 14.43 3.07 5.09
N GLU A 162 13.63 4.10 5.27
CA GLU A 162 13.60 4.87 6.52
C GLU A 162 12.96 4.11 7.67
N GLN A 163 12.06 3.17 7.40
CA GLN A 163 11.47 2.30 8.42
C GLN A 163 12.44 1.21 8.91
N LEU A 164 13.55 0.98 8.20
CA LEU A 164 14.52 -0.05 8.54
C LEU A 164 15.60 0.49 9.47
N SER A 165 15.77 -0.19 10.61
CA SER A 165 16.62 0.29 11.72
C SER A 165 18.10 0.07 11.46
N ASN A 166 18.48 -0.99 10.73
CA ASN A 166 19.86 -1.39 10.56
C ASN A 166 20.21 -1.79 9.11
N ASN A 167 21.52 -1.91 8.85
CA ASN A 167 22.01 -2.25 7.51
C ASN A 167 21.68 -3.69 7.10
N ALA A 168 21.51 -4.61 8.05
CA ALA A 168 21.13 -5.98 7.75
C ALA A 168 19.69 -6.05 7.22
N GLU A 169 18.76 -5.37 7.88
CA GLU A 169 17.38 -5.24 7.41
C GLU A 169 17.31 -4.61 6.02
N ARG A 170 18.09 -3.56 5.77
CA ARG A 170 18.18 -2.91 4.44
C ARG A 170 18.71 -3.87 3.38
N GLY A 171 19.71 -4.69 3.73
CA GLY A 171 20.23 -5.73 2.85
C GLY A 171 19.19 -6.80 2.53
N VAL A 172 18.44 -7.27 3.53
CA VAL A 172 17.33 -8.23 3.35
C VAL A 172 16.24 -7.63 2.45
N ALA A 173 15.81 -6.40 2.74
CA ALA A 173 14.79 -5.72 1.95
C ALA A 173 15.23 -5.50 0.49
N GLY A 174 16.48 -5.10 0.26
CA GLY A 174 17.04 -4.94 -1.08
C GLY A 174 17.08 -6.26 -1.86
N THR A 175 17.58 -7.33 -1.23
CA THR A 175 17.62 -8.66 -1.85
C THR A 175 16.22 -9.19 -2.15
N MET A 176 15.29 -9.06 -1.20
CA MET A 176 13.89 -9.39 -1.38
C MET A 176 13.27 -8.63 -2.56
N GLY A 177 13.57 -7.33 -2.67
CA GLY A 177 13.08 -6.49 -3.76
C GLY A 177 13.58 -6.94 -5.14
N VAL A 178 14.84 -7.33 -5.26
CA VAL A 178 15.41 -7.87 -6.51
C VAL A 178 14.74 -9.20 -6.88
N VAL A 179 14.61 -10.12 -5.92
CA VAL A 179 13.94 -11.41 -6.16
C VAL A 179 12.47 -11.21 -6.55
N LEU A 180 11.79 -10.29 -5.88
CA LEU A 180 10.41 -9.92 -6.22
C LEU A 180 10.29 -9.42 -7.66
N ALA A 181 11.21 -8.56 -8.09
CA ALA A 181 11.20 -7.99 -9.44
C ALA A 181 11.46 -9.03 -10.53
N VAL A 182 12.30 -10.05 -10.26
CA VAL A 182 12.69 -11.07 -11.25
C VAL A 182 11.76 -12.28 -11.22
N TYR A 183 11.39 -12.76 -10.05
CA TYR A 183 10.68 -14.03 -9.85
C TYR A 183 9.24 -13.87 -9.35
N GLY A 184 8.83 -12.64 -9.04
CA GLY A 184 7.50 -12.32 -8.58
C GLY A 184 7.35 -12.29 -7.05
N ALA A 185 6.18 -11.81 -6.60
CA ALA A 185 5.93 -11.44 -5.21
C ALA A 185 6.07 -12.61 -4.21
N GLY A 186 5.62 -13.81 -4.59
CA GLY A 186 5.71 -14.99 -3.72
C GLY A 186 7.16 -15.37 -3.39
N TRP A 187 8.05 -15.38 -4.38
CA TRP A 187 9.47 -15.66 -4.19
C TRP A 187 10.18 -14.54 -3.43
N GLY A 188 9.83 -13.28 -3.70
CA GLY A 188 10.35 -12.14 -2.96
C GLY A 188 10.04 -12.25 -1.47
N LEU A 189 8.79 -12.52 -1.10
CA LEU A 189 8.36 -12.70 0.28
C LEU A 189 9.03 -13.91 0.95
N ALA A 190 9.10 -15.05 0.26
CA ALA A 190 9.76 -16.24 0.78
C ALA A 190 11.25 -15.98 1.08
N THR A 191 11.95 -15.31 0.15
CA THR A 191 13.36 -14.92 0.33
C THR A 191 13.52 -13.98 1.51
N GLY A 192 12.65 -12.95 1.62
CA GLY A 192 12.66 -12.02 2.74
C GLY A 192 12.48 -12.73 4.09
N ALA A 193 11.49 -13.61 4.18
CA ALA A 193 11.21 -14.37 5.39
C ALA A 193 12.39 -15.27 5.80
N VAL A 194 12.99 -15.99 4.83
CA VAL A 194 14.14 -16.86 5.09
C VAL A 194 15.37 -16.05 5.54
N LEU A 195 15.69 -14.97 4.84
CA LEU A 195 16.83 -14.13 5.19
C LEU A 195 16.63 -13.43 6.54
N TYR A 196 15.43 -12.93 6.81
CA TYR A 196 15.11 -12.34 8.09
C TYR A 196 15.29 -13.34 9.23
N LEU A 197 14.76 -14.54 9.11
CA LEU A 197 14.92 -15.60 10.13
C LEU A 197 16.38 -16.02 10.32
N LEU A 198 17.18 -16.10 9.25
CA LEU A 198 18.58 -16.47 9.34
C LEU A 198 19.43 -15.38 10.00
N ILE A 199 19.21 -14.12 9.65
CA ILE A 199 20.05 -13.02 10.11
C ILE A 199 19.62 -12.55 11.51
N GLU A 200 18.33 -12.32 11.71
CA GLU A 200 17.80 -11.79 12.98
C GLU A 200 17.89 -12.83 14.10
N ARG A 201 17.57 -14.07 13.81
CA ARG A 201 17.65 -15.14 14.81
C ARG A 201 19.10 -15.44 15.24
N THR A 202 20.05 -15.35 14.34
CA THR A 202 21.47 -15.48 14.69
C THR A 202 21.96 -14.30 15.54
N HIS A 203 21.46 -13.09 15.27
CA HIS A 203 21.79 -11.89 16.04
C HIS A 203 21.19 -11.96 17.47
N LEU A 204 19.94 -12.39 17.62
CA LEU A 204 19.30 -12.62 18.92
C LEU A 204 20.01 -13.71 19.73
N LEU A 205 20.49 -14.76 19.09
CA LEU A 205 21.26 -15.81 19.76
C LEU A 205 22.66 -15.31 20.20
N SER A 206 23.30 -14.43 19.43
CA SER A 206 24.59 -13.86 19.80
C SER A 206 24.48 -12.88 20.97
N PHE A 207 23.42 -12.07 21.04
CA PHE A 207 23.15 -11.21 22.20
C PHE A 207 22.85 -12.00 23.47
N ARG A 208 22.20 -13.13 23.36
CA ARG A 208 21.89 -14.00 24.50
C ARG A 208 23.13 -14.72 25.03
N SER A 209 24.16 -14.93 24.18
CA SER A 209 25.44 -15.50 24.56
C SER A 209 26.43 -14.49 25.15
N ALA A 210 26.25 -13.20 24.87
CA ALA A 210 27.16 -12.14 25.32
C ALA A 210 26.84 -11.55 26.71
N ASN A 211 25.79 -12.02 27.38
CA ASN A 211 25.36 -11.46 28.68
C ASN A 211 25.32 -12.45 29.87
N PRO A 212 26.32 -13.31 30.10
CA PRO A 212 26.43 -14.02 31.38
C PRO A 212 27.24 -13.29 32.45
N GLU A 213 28.10 -12.28 32.12
CA GLU A 213 29.03 -11.71 33.07
C GLU A 213 28.58 -10.47 33.84
N GLN A 214 27.52 -9.81 33.43
CA GLN A 214 27.02 -8.61 34.14
C GLN A 214 26.15 -8.86 35.37
N LYS A 215 25.88 -10.13 35.71
CA LYS A 215 25.10 -10.49 36.90
C LYS A 215 25.95 -10.75 38.15
N THR A 216 27.24 -10.89 38.01
CA THR A 216 28.09 -11.26 39.14
C THR A 216 28.64 -10.06 39.89
N ASP A 217 28.74 -8.88 39.25
CA ASP A 217 29.31 -7.68 39.88
C ASP A 217 28.31 -6.86 40.71
N ALA A 218 27.00 -7.18 40.61
CA ALA A 218 25.99 -6.52 41.43
C ALA A 218 25.71 -7.23 42.76
N GLU A 219 26.20 -8.47 42.94
CA GLU A 219 25.93 -9.29 44.13
C GLU A 219 27.11 -9.30 45.11
N THR A 220 28.22 -8.63 44.77
CA THR A 220 29.38 -8.51 45.65
C THR A 220 29.63 -7.12 46.24
N ALA A 221 28.64 -6.21 46.11
CA ALA A 221 28.72 -4.83 46.62
C ALA A 221 27.70 -4.54 47.73
N ASP A 222 27.32 -5.52 48.55
CA ASP A 222 26.64 -5.36 49.84
C ASP A 222 27.50 -5.87 51.01
#